data_99f2f75a1f57a6c54d11514f83094a15
#
_entry.id   99f2f75a1f57a6c54d11514f83094a15
#
_cell.length_a   1.000
_cell.length_b   1.000
_cell.length_c   1.000
_cell.angle_alpha   90.00
_cell.angle_beta   90.00
_cell.angle_gamma   90.00
#
_symmetry.space_group_name_H-M   'P 1'
#
loop_
_entity.id
_entity.type
_entity.pdbx_description
1 polymer ?
#
loop_
_entity_poly.entity_id
_entity_poly.type
_entity_poly.pdbx_seq_one_letter_code
_entity_poly.pdbx_strand_id
1 'polypeptide(L)'
;MNTDPIADYLTRIRNANSAGHKVVSIPSSNLKKEITKILFDQGYILSYKFDESSVQGSIKIALKYDSFSKDPVIRKLERVSKPGLRKYSGSEGLPRVLNGLGVAIVSTSKGLMTGKKAKQSNVGGEVLCYIY
;
A
#
# COMPACT_ATOMS: atom_id res chain seq x y z
N MET A 1 20.19 -8.82 -0.18
CA MET A 1 19.73 -7.55 -0.74
C MET A 1 18.25 -7.64 -1.11
N ASN A 2 17.48 -6.65 -0.76
CA ASN A 2 16.05 -6.64 -1.05
C ASN A 2 15.81 -6.04 -2.44
N THR A 3 15.41 -6.89 -3.41
CA THR A 3 15.20 -6.47 -4.79
C THR A 3 13.78 -5.95 -5.04
N ASP A 4 12.87 -6.09 -4.07
CA ASP A 4 11.49 -5.59 -4.18
C ASP A 4 11.09 -4.88 -2.88
N PRO A 5 11.37 -3.56 -2.79
CA PRO A 5 11.03 -2.79 -1.59
C PRO A 5 9.54 -2.75 -1.28
N ILE A 6 8.68 -2.81 -2.30
CA ILE A 6 7.22 -2.80 -2.11
C ILE A 6 6.78 -4.12 -1.49
N ALA A 7 7.30 -5.25 -1.97
CA ALA A 7 6.99 -6.55 -1.38
C ALA A 7 7.43 -6.61 0.08
N ASP A 8 8.60 -6.06 0.40
CA ASP A 8 9.09 -5.97 1.77
C ASP A 8 8.16 -5.12 2.64
N TYR A 9 7.72 -3.98 2.14
CA TYR A 9 6.78 -3.09 2.80
C TYR A 9 5.49 -3.84 3.14
N LEU A 10 4.90 -4.51 2.17
CA LEU A 10 3.66 -5.26 2.36
C LEU A 10 3.84 -6.41 3.35
N THR A 11 4.97 -7.10 3.28
CA THR A 11 5.28 -8.21 4.18
C THR A 11 5.42 -7.74 5.63
N ARG A 12 6.07 -6.60 5.86
CA ARG A 12 6.21 -6.04 7.21
C ARG A 12 4.85 -5.70 7.82
N ILE A 13 3.94 -5.12 7.04
CA ILE A 13 2.58 -4.83 7.51
C ILE A 13 1.83 -6.13 7.77
N ARG A 14 1.92 -7.10 6.86
CA ARG A 14 1.25 -8.39 7.01
C ARG A 14 1.71 -9.12 8.28
N ASN A 15 3.01 -9.17 8.52
CA ASN A 15 3.57 -9.82 9.69
C ASN A 15 3.16 -9.11 10.99
N ALA A 16 3.17 -7.77 10.99
CA ALA A 16 2.75 -6.99 12.15
C ALA A 16 1.27 -7.20 12.48
N ASN A 17 0.41 -7.27 11.44
CA ASN A 17 -1.01 -7.58 11.61
C ASN A 17 -1.21 -8.98 12.19
N SER A 18 -0.48 -9.98 11.68
CA SER A 18 -0.58 -11.35 12.15
C SER A 18 -0.13 -11.48 13.61
N ALA A 19 0.86 -10.70 14.02
CA ALA A 19 1.36 -10.68 15.39
C ALA A 19 0.55 -9.78 16.33
N GLY A 20 -0.42 -9.04 15.81
CA GLY A 20 -1.25 -8.15 16.61
C GLY A 20 -0.55 -6.89 17.08
N HIS A 21 0.54 -6.49 16.43
CA HIS A 21 1.25 -5.26 16.78
C HIS A 21 0.41 -4.03 16.49
N LYS A 22 0.46 -3.04 17.37
CA LYS A 22 -0.27 -1.78 17.18
C LYS A 22 0.47 -0.83 16.23
N VAL A 23 1.79 -0.89 16.22
CA VAL A 23 2.64 -0.01 15.42
C VAL A 23 3.70 -0.85 14.72
N VAL A 24 3.98 -0.50 13.46
CA VAL A 24 5.08 -1.10 12.71
C VAL A 24 6.00 0.02 12.21
N SER A 25 7.32 -0.23 12.24
CA SER A 25 8.32 0.70 11.73
C SER A 25 8.96 0.11 10.49
N ILE A 26 9.02 0.89 9.43
CA ILE A 26 9.50 0.44 8.11
C ILE A 26 10.54 1.43 7.60
N PRO A 27 11.69 0.97 7.04
CA PRO A 27 12.63 1.90 6.41
C PRO A 27 11.96 2.75 5.35
N SER A 28 12.27 4.04 5.34
CA SER A 28 11.57 5.03 4.51
C SER A 28 12.08 5.06 3.08
N SER A 29 11.20 5.39 2.16
CA SER A 29 11.52 5.84 0.80
C SER A 29 10.34 6.68 0.31
N ASN A 30 10.56 7.47 -0.74
CA ASN A 30 9.48 8.31 -1.28
C ASN A 30 8.30 7.46 -1.74
N LEU A 31 8.56 6.34 -2.40
CA LEU A 31 7.53 5.42 -2.87
C LEU A 31 6.71 4.86 -1.71
N LYS A 32 7.39 4.40 -0.65
CA LYS A 32 6.71 3.85 0.54
C LYS A 32 5.90 4.91 1.26
N LYS A 33 6.37 6.16 1.31
CA LYS A 33 5.62 7.28 1.88
C LYS A 33 4.32 7.51 1.13
N GLU A 34 4.36 7.45 -0.21
CA GLU A 34 3.16 7.64 -1.03
C GLU A 34 2.15 6.51 -0.83
N ILE A 35 2.63 5.27 -0.75
CA ILE A 35 1.76 4.12 -0.46
C ILE A 35 1.09 4.29 0.91
N THR A 36 1.84 4.73 1.92
CA THR A 36 1.32 4.95 3.27
C THR A 36 0.23 6.01 3.29
N LYS A 37 0.41 7.10 2.56
CA LYS A 37 -0.61 8.15 2.44
C LYS A 37 -1.90 7.61 1.83
N ILE A 38 -1.79 6.77 0.82
CA ILE A 38 -2.96 6.15 0.19
C ILE A 38 -3.68 5.23 1.17
N LEU A 39 -2.95 4.41 1.93
CA LEU A 39 -3.54 3.54 2.95
C LEU A 39 -4.31 4.35 3.99
N PHE A 40 -3.77 5.47 4.41
CA PHE A 40 -4.44 6.35 5.37
C PHE A 40 -5.70 6.97 4.77
N ASP A 41 -5.62 7.49 3.54
CA ASP A 41 -6.75 8.12 2.86
C ASP A 41 -7.89 7.13 2.63
N GLN A 42 -7.57 5.86 2.39
CA GLN A 42 -8.57 4.81 2.18
C GLN A 42 -9.08 4.20 3.49
N GLY A 43 -8.57 4.63 4.63
CA GLY A 43 -9.04 4.18 5.93
C GLY A 43 -8.50 2.83 6.39
N TYR A 44 -7.42 2.35 5.82
CA TYR A 44 -6.83 1.06 6.17
C TYR A 44 -5.92 1.12 7.40
N ILE A 45 -5.40 2.29 7.73
CA ILE A 45 -4.54 2.49 8.91
C ILE A 45 -5.07 3.65 9.75
N LEU A 46 -4.73 3.67 11.04
CA LEU A 46 -5.16 4.73 11.95
C LEU A 46 -4.41 6.03 11.70
N SER A 47 -3.09 5.95 11.59
CA SER A 47 -2.23 7.10 11.39
C SER A 47 -0.85 6.66 10.94
N TYR A 48 -0.03 7.63 10.56
CA TYR A 48 1.37 7.38 10.20
C TYR A 48 2.21 8.58 10.62
N LYS A 49 3.52 8.32 10.77
CA LYS A 49 4.49 9.36 11.07
C LYS A 49 5.79 9.05 10.33
N PHE A 50 6.38 10.07 9.72
CA PHE A 50 7.68 9.97 9.09
C PHE A 50 8.73 10.41 10.09
N ASP A 51 9.68 9.52 10.42
CA ASP A 51 10.77 9.80 11.35
C ASP A 51 12.05 10.01 10.56
N GLU A 52 12.55 11.23 10.56
CA GLU A 52 13.73 11.62 9.81
C GLU A 52 15.01 11.64 10.68
N SER A 53 14.96 11.04 11.87
CA SER A 53 16.08 11.06 12.82
C SER A 53 17.30 10.27 12.33
N SER A 54 17.13 9.33 11.42
CA SER A 54 18.22 8.60 10.78
C SER A 54 18.44 9.10 9.35
N VAL A 55 19.58 8.73 8.74
CA VAL A 55 19.91 9.15 7.38
C VAL A 55 18.84 8.72 6.39
N GLN A 56 18.41 7.46 6.46
CA GLN A 56 17.36 6.92 5.59
C GLN A 56 15.97 7.34 6.05
N GLY A 57 15.78 7.46 7.35
CA GLY A 57 14.47 7.69 7.95
C GLY A 57 13.65 6.41 8.06
N SER A 58 12.54 6.53 8.75
CA SER A 58 11.59 5.42 8.90
C SER A 58 10.16 5.93 8.82
N ILE A 59 9.24 5.01 8.50
CA ILE A 59 7.81 5.26 8.51
C ILE A 59 7.23 4.46 9.66
N LYS A 60 6.55 5.13 10.59
CA LYS A 60 5.83 4.47 11.67
C LYS A 60 4.35 4.48 11.33
N ILE A 61 3.76 3.30 11.29
CA ILE A 61 2.37 3.12 10.90
C ILE A 61 1.60 2.55 12.08
N ALA A 62 0.53 3.25 12.49
CA ALA A 62 -0.40 2.74 13.49
C ALA A 62 -1.45 1.89 12.78
N LEU A 63 -1.41 0.59 13.03
CA LEU A 63 -2.29 -0.37 12.39
C LEU A 63 -3.70 -0.30 12.98
N LYS A 64 -4.68 -0.68 12.18
CA LYS A 64 -6.10 -0.58 12.53
C LYS A 64 -6.69 -1.97 12.68
N TYR A 65 -7.41 -2.17 13.78
CA TYR A 65 -8.07 -3.44 14.11
C TYR A 65 -9.54 -3.19 14.42
N ASP A 66 -10.36 -4.20 14.18
CA ASP A 66 -11.77 -4.15 14.59
C ASP A 66 -11.85 -4.14 16.11
N SER A 67 -12.68 -3.25 16.67
CA SER A 67 -12.79 -3.06 18.11
C SER A 67 -13.43 -4.26 18.82
N PHE A 68 -14.25 -5.04 18.13
CA PHE A 68 -14.92 -6.20 18.68
C PHE A 68 -14.16 -7.50 18.44
N SER A 69 -13.90 -7.82 17.18
CA SER A 69 -13.26 -9.09 16.80
C SER A 69 -11.74 -9.07 16.96
N LYS A 70 -11.13 -7.88 17.02
CA LYS A 70 -9.68 -7.69 17.06
C LYS A 70 -8.97 -8.11 15.77
N ASP A 71 -9.74 -8.36 14.71
CA ASP A 71 -9.15 -8.70 13.40
C ASP A 71 -8.57 -7.46 12.72
N PRO A 72 -7.46 -7.61 11.97
CA PRO A 72 -6.93 -6.49 11.20
C PRO A 72 -7.94 -5.97 10.18
N VAL A 73 -8.00 -4.65 10.01
CA VAL A 73 -8.82 -4.03 8.97
C VAL A 73 -8.30 -4.40 7.59
N ILE A 74 -6.98 -4.43 7.42
CA ILE A 74 -6.36 -4.95 6.19
C ILE A 74 -6.42 -6.47 6.24
N ARG A 75 -7.18 -7.05 5.31
CA ARG A 75 -7.33 -8.50 5.25
C ARG A 75 -6.31 -9.15 4.33
N LYS A 76 -5.95 -8.47 3.25
CA LYS A 76 -4.97 -9.00 2.29
C LYS A 76 -4.16 -7.89 1.66
N LEU A 77 -2.87 -8.17 1.48
CA LEU A 77 -1.91 -7.32 0.78
C LEU A 77 -1.26 -8.18 -0.29
N GLU A 78 -1.54 -7.89 -1.55
CA GLU A 78 -1.07 -8.72 -2.67
C GLU A 78 -0.19 -7.90 -3.61
N ARG A 79 1.04 -8.35 -3.81
CA ARG A 79 1.96 -7.74 -4.77
C ARG A 79 1.58 -8.19 -6.17
N VAL A 80 1.33 -7.27 -7.09
CA VAL A 80 0.92 -7.58 -8.46
C VAL A 80 2.10 -7.44 -9.41
N SER A 81 2.62 -6.22 -9.60
CA SER A 81 3.77 -5.99 -10.47
C SER A 81 5.06 -6.28 -9.69
N LYS A 82 5.93 -7.09 -10.26
CA LYS A 82 7.18 -7.54 -9.61
C LYS A 82 8.36 -7.18 -10.49
N PRO A 83 9.58 -7.04 -9.92
CA PRO A 83 10.75 -6.72 -10.73
C PRO A 83 10.98 -7.66 -11.91
N GLY A 84 10.70 -8.96 -11.74
CA GLY A 84 10.86 -9.95 -12.81
C GLY A 84 9.66 -10.06 -13.75
N LEU A 85 8.53 -9.44 -13.41
CA LEU A 85 7.29 -9.51 -14.20
C LEU A 85 6.45 -8.28 -13.93
N ARG A 86 6.66 -7.23 -14.72
CA ARG A 86 5.91 -5.97 -14.58
C ARG A 86 4.50 -6.10 -15.13
N LYS A 87 3.53 -5.48 -14.46
CA LYS A 87 2.12 -5.48 -14.84
C LYS A 87 1.64 -4.06 -15.06
N TYR A 88 1.22 -3.77 -16.29
CA TYR A 88 0.73 -2.44 -16.67
C TYR A 88 -0.72 -2.54 -17.15
N SER A 89 -1.45 -1.44 -17.04
CA SER A 89 -2.82 -1.36 -17.52
C SER A 89 -3.13 0.06 -17.98
N GLY A 90 -3.91 0.18 -19.05
CA GLY A 90 -4.51 1.46 -19.44
C GLY A 90 -5.63 1.85 -18.49
N SER A 91 -6.11 3.09 -18.61
CA SER A 91 -7.13 3.62 -17.69
C SER A 91 -8.43 2.82 -17.71
N GLU A 92 -8.80 2.25 -18.86
CA GLU A 92 -10.04 1.47 -19.01
C GLU A 92 -9.91 0.05 -18.48
N GLY A 93 -8.69 -0.50 -18.48
CA GLY A 93 -8.41 -1.87 -18.05
C GLY A 93 -7.99 -2.01 -16.61
N LEU A 94 -8.04 -0.94 -15.80
CA LEU A 94 -7.60 -1.00 -14.42
C LEU A 94 -8.48 -1.95 -13.61
N PRO A 95 -7.86 -2.86 -12.82
CA PRO A 95 -8.62 -3.86 -12.09
C PRO A 95 -9.44 -3.26 -10.95
N ARG A 96 -10.59 -3.87 -10.69
CA ARG A 96 -11.41 -3.55 -9.53
C ARG A 96 -11.23 -4.67 -8.50
N VAL A 97 -10.73 -4.32 -7.33
CA VAL A 97 -10.49 -5.26 -6.26
C VAL A 97 -11.80 -5.46 -5.47
N LEU A 98 -12.29 -6.70 -5.40
CA LEU A 98 -13.54 -7.05 -4.71
C LEU A 98 -14.71 -6.14 -5.12
N ASN A 99 -14.88 -5.93 -6.43
CA ASN A 99 -15.94 -5.07 -6.99
C ASN A 99 -15.93 -3.65 -6.41
N GLY A 100 -14.74 -3.12 -6.12
CA GLY A 100 -14.59 -1.77 -5.60
C GLY A 100 -14.53 -1.67 -4.08
N LEU A 101 -14.64 -2.78 -3.36
CA LEU A 101 -14.50 -2.80 -1.90
C LEU A 101 -13.04 -2.75 -1.46
N GLY A 102 -12.13 -3.21 -2.32
CA GLY A 102 -10.70 -3.10 -2.10
C GLY A 102 -10.08 -2.02 -2.96
N VAL A 103 -8.76 -1.91 -2.91
CA VAL A 103 -8.00 -0.85 -3.59
C VAL A 103 -6.86 -1.46 -4.39
N ALA A 104 -6.71 -1.02 -5.64
CA ALA A 104 -5.48 -1.23 -6.41
C ALA A 104 -4.65 0.06 -6.30
N ILE A 105 -3.36 -0.09 -6.04
CA ILE A 105 -2.42 1.05 -6.05
C ILE A 105 -1.68 1.02 -7.37
N VAL A 106 -1.73 2.14 -8.10
CA VAL A 106 -1.20 2.27 -9.46
C VAL A 106 -0.16 3.37 -9.49
N SER A 107 0.98 3.09 -10.11
CA SER A 107 2.00 4.10 -10.38
C SER A 107 1.78 4.67 -11.77
N THR A 108 1.44 5.96 -11.84
CA THR A 108 1.12 6.65 -13.09
C THR A 108 2.11 7.77 -13.35
N SER A 109 2.03 8.36 -14.54
CA SER A 109 2.83 9.55 -14.88
C SER A 109 2.54 10.75 -13.98
N LYS A 110 1.38 10.74 -13.30
CA LYS A 110 0.97 11.80 -12.37
C LYS A 110 1.19 11.40 -10.90
N GLY A 111 1.94 10.33 -10.64
CA GLY A 111 2.25 9.84 -9.30
C GLY A 111 1.47 8.58 -8.94
N LEU A 112 1.63 8.16 -7.68
CA LEU A 112 0.88 7.02 -7.15
C LEU A 112 -0.55 7.42 -6.82
N MET A 113 -1.49 6.54 -7.16
CA MET A 113 -2.90 6.78 -6.87
C MET A 113 -3.65 5.46 -6.83
N THR A 114 -4.89 5.50 -6.37
CA THR A 114 -5.78 4.34 -6.43
C THR A 114 -6.22 4.09 -7.87
N GLY A 115 -6.58 2.85 -8.20
CA GLY A 115 -7.10 2.53 -9.52
C GLY A 115 -8.35 3.33 -9.87
N LYS A 116 -9.21 3.57 -8.87
CA LYS A 116 -10.41 4.40 -9.06
C LYS A 116 -10.06 5.82 -9.48
N LYS A 117 -9.08 6.44 -8.79
CA LYS A 117 -8.65 7.81 -9.11
C LYS A 117 -7.95 7.85 -10.46
N ALA A 118 -7.14 6.85 -10.79
CA ALA A 118 -6.46 6.77 -12.08
C ALA A 118 -7.47 6.69 -13.22
N LYS A 119 -8.52 5.89 -13.06
CA LYS A 119 -9.58 5.79 -14.05
C LYS A 119 -10.32 7.12 -14.21
N GLN A 120 -10.63 7.81 -13.12
CA GLN A 120 -11.28 9.12 -13.15
C GLN A 120 -10.41 10.18 -13.85
N SER A 121 -9.09 10.09 -13.67
CA SER A 121 -8.11 10.99 -14.29
C SER A 121 -7.73 10.55 -15.70
N ASN A 122 -8.29 9.45 -16.19
CA ASN A 122 -8.04 8.89 -17.52
C ASN A 122 -6.55 8.59 -17.76
N VAL A 123 -5.88 8.04 -16.73
CA VAL A 123 -4.47 7.62 -16.82
C VAL A 123 -4.35 6.16 -16.43
N GLY A 124 -3.42 5.47 -17.08
CA GLY A 124 -3.03 4.12 -16.72
C GLY A 124 -1.62 4.09 -16.16
N GLY A 125 -1.13 2.93 -15.82
CA GLY A 125 0.21 2.77 -15.31
C GLY A 125 0.52 1.38 -14.82
N GLU A 126 1.52 1.27 -13.97
CA GLU A 126 1.94 0.02 -13.37
C GLU A 126 1.07 -0.28 -12.15
N VAL A 127 0.41 -1.45 -12.17
CA VAL A 127 -0.41 -1.90 -11.04
C VAL A 127 0.51 -2.54 -10.02
N LEU A 128 0.77 -1.84 -8.92
CA LEU A 128 1.75 -2.25 -7.92
C LEU A 128 1.23 -3.35 -7.02
N CYS A 129 0.06 -3.16 -6.43
CA CYS A 129 -0.48 -4.10 -5.46
C CYS A 129 -1.99 -3.93 -5.30
N TYR A 130 -2.62 -4.95 -4.68
CA TYR A 130 -4.01 -4.91 -4.25
C TYR A 130 -4.06 -4.95 -2.73
N ILE A 131 -5.02 -4.20 -2.15
CA ILE A 131 -5.26 -4.17 -0.70
C ILE A 131 -6.75 -4.27 -0.45
N TYR A 132 -7.13 -5.17 0.46
CA TYR A 132 -8.51 -5.26 0.93
C TYR A 132 -8.63 -5.89 2.31
#